data_00ec1573e294948776491fa5026cc2f0
#
_entry.id   00ec1573e294948776491fa5026cc2f0
#
_cell.length_a   1.000
_cell.length_b   1.000
_cell.length_c   1.000
_cell.angle_alpha   90.00
_cell.angle_beta   90.00
_cell.angle_gamma   90.00
#
_symmetry.space_group_name_H-M   'P 1'
#
loop_
_entity.id
_entity.type
_entity.pdbx_description
1 polymer ?
#
loop_
_entity_poly.entity_id
_entity_poly.type
_entity_poly.pdbx_seq_one_letter_code
_entity_poly.pdbx_strand_id
1 'polypeptide(L)'
;LSPSRAREVGLISELVPEGQALEAALKIAAKIVSNSPTSTQESLKAMEAYLALNDVDAWGLTKTARKIVFASEDRKEGTSAFFERREPSWKGR
;
A
#
# COMPACT_ATOMS: atom_id res chain seq x y z
N LEU A 1 22.47 -0.06 -17.95
CA LEU A 1 21.12 -0.63 -18.04
C LEU A 1 20.20 0.41 -18.69
N SER A 2 19.52 0.05 -19.79
CA SER A 2 18.58 0.96 -20.43
C SER A 2 17.28 1.09 -19.61
N PRO A 3 16.54 2.21 -19.73
CA PRO A 3 15.26 2.37 -19.03
C PRO A 3 14.25 1.25 -19.37
N SER A 4 14.19 0.84 -20.65
CA SER A 4 13.33 -0.28 -21.08
C SER A 4 13.70 -1.58 -20.38
N ARG A 5 14.99 -1.88 -20.29
CA ARG A 5 15.46 -3.10 -19.61
C ARG A 5 15.22 -3.03 -18.10
N ALA A 6 15.37 -1.85 -17.50
CA ALA A 6 15.02 -1.65 -16.09
C ALA A 6 13.54 -1.93 -15.81
N ARG A 7 12.66 -1.52 -16.72
CA ARG A 7 11.23 -1.82 -16.65
C ARG A 7 10.93 -3.31 -16.79
N GLU A 8 11.55 -3.99 -17.77
CA GLU A 8 11.38 -5.42 -18.01
C GLU A 8 11.78 -6.28 -16.80
N VAL A 9 12.88 -5.94 -16.14
CA VAL A 9 13.35 -6.71 -14.97
C VAL A 9 12.71 -6.28 -13.64
N GLY A 10 11.74 -5.37 -13.68
CA GLY A 10 11.02 -4.92 -12.49
C GLY A 10 11.80 -3.97 -11.58
N LEU A 11 12.92 -3.39 -12.04
CA LEU A 11 13.69 -2.41 -11.26
C LEU A 11 12.94 -1.07 -11.12
N ILE A 12 12.14 -0.70 -12.12
CA ILE A 12 11.23 0.44 -12.10
C ILE A 12 9.82 -0.03 -12.42
N SER A 13 8.83 0.59 -11.80
CA SER A 13 7.40 0.23 -11.96
C SER A 13 6.79 0.80 -13.23
N GLU A 14 7.21 1.98 -13.68
CA GLU A 14 6.68 2.66 -14.85
C GLU A 14 7.79 3.37 -15.62
N LEU A 15 7.70 3.33 -16.96
CA LEU A 15 8.57 4.06 -17.87
C LEU A 15 7.74 5.13 -18.56
N VAL A 16 8.13 6.38 -18.41
CA VAL A 16 7.41 7.56 -18.94
C VAL A 16 8.34 8.42 -19.79
N PRO A 17 7.79 9.28 -20.66
CA PRO A 17 8.59 10.25 -21.41
C PRO A 17 9.42 11.17 -20.50
N GLU A 18 10.49 11.74 -21.07
CA GLU A 18 11.33 12.68 -20.35
C GLU A 18 10.53 13.87 -19.79
N GLY A 19 10.82 14.23 -18.54
CA GLY A 19 10.14 15.31 -17.82
C GLY A 19 8.84 14.89 -17.11
N GLN A 20 8.27 13.70 -17.38
CA GLN A 20 6.98 13.27 -16.81
C GLN A 20 7.09 12.39 -15.56
N ALA A 21 8.31 12.12 -15.08
CA ALA A 21 8.52 11.22 -13.95
C ALA A 21 7.83 11.69 -12.66
N LEU A 22 7.87 12.99 -12.37
CA LEU A 22 7.22 13.55 -11.18
C LEU A 22 5.70 13.38 -11.24
N GLU A 23 5.08 13.70 -12.38
CA GLU A 23 3.64 13.56 -12.56
C GLU A 23 3.20 12.10 -12.39
N ALA A 24 3.92 11.15 -12.99
CA ALA A 24 3.64 9.73 -12.85
C ALA A 24 3.79 9.25 -11.40
N ALA A 25 4.86 9.68 -10.72
CA ALA A 25 5.07 9.36 -9.30
C ALA A 25 3.96 9.89 -8.41
N LEU A 26 3.50 11.13 -8.62
CA LEU A 26 2.38 11.71 -7.88
C LEU A 26 1.06 10.98 -8.13
N LYS A 27 0.82 10.49 -9.34
CA LYS A 27 -0.36 9.66 -9.64
C LYS A 27 -0.33 8.33 -8.86
N ILE A 28 0.84 7.69 -8.75
CA ILE A 28 1.01 6.48 -7.95
C ILE A 28 0.80 6.80 -6.46
N ALA A 29 1.42 7.86 -5.96
CA ALA A 29 1.26 8.30 -4.58
C ALA A 29 -0.21 8.60 -4.23
N ALA A 30 -0.94 9.28 -5.11
CA ALA A 30 -2.36 9.54 -4.92
C ALA A 30 -3.19 8.26 -4.77
N LYS A 31 -2.89 7.21 -5.54
CA LYS A 31 -3.55 5.90 -5.39
C LYS A 31 -3.22 5.23 -4.04
N ILE A 32 -2.01 5.41 -3.54
CA ILE A 32 -1.61 4.86 -2.24
C ILE A 32 -2.35 5.57 -1.12
N VAL A 33 -2.37 6.90 -1.11
CA VAL A 33 -2.99 7.70 -0.03
C VAL A 33 -4.52 7.69 -0.07
N SER A 34 -5.15 7.24 -1.16
CA SER A 34 -6.60 7.02 -1.20
C SER A 34 -7.05 5.80 -0.38
N ASN A 35 -6.11 4.93 0.03
CA ASN A 35 -6.39 3.81 0.91
C ASN A 35 -6.28 4.22 2.38
N SER A 36 -6.81 3.38 3.29
CA SER A 36 -6.66 3.57 4.73
C SER A 36 -5.18 3.68 5.12
N PRO A 37 -4.75 4.76 5.80
CA PRO A 37 -3.39 4.90 6.30
C PRO A 37 -2.98 3.74 7.21
N THR A 38 -3.87 3.31 8.11
CA THR A 38 -3.63 2.16 9.00
C THR A 38 -3.35 0.89 8.21
N SER A 39 -4.16 0.57 7.20
CA SER A 39 -3.94 -0.61 6.36
C SER A 39 -2.63 -0.53 5.57
N THR A 40 -2.34 0.63 4.98
CA THR A 40 -1.13 0.84 4.19
C THR A 40 0.14 0.68 5.04
N GLN A 41 0.17 1.29 6.22
CA GLN A 41 1.31 1.22 7.13
C GLN A 41 1.53 -0.20 7.67
N GLU A 42 0.48 -0.89 8.10
CA GLU A 42 0.61 -2.26 8.63
C GLU A 42 0.99 -3.26 7.52
N SER A 43 0.52 -3.06 6.29
CA SER A 43 0.96 -3.86 5.15
C SER A 43 2.44 -3.65 4.84
N LEU A 44 2.92 -2.40 4.83
CA LEU A 44 4.33 -2.10 4.60
C LEU A 44 5.24 -2.71 5.67
N LYS A 45 4.90 -2.55 6.95
CA LYS A 45 5.63 -3.17 8.07
C LYS A 45 5.69 -4.70 7.94
N ALA A 46 4.57 -5.33 7.58
CA ALA A 46 4.52 -6.77 7.39
C ALA A 46 5.40 -7.22 6.22
N MET A 47 5.39 -6.48 5.10
CA MET A 47 6.23 -6.77 3.92
C MET A 47 7.73 -6.62 4.21
N GLU A 48 8.13 -5.55 4.90
CA GLU A 48 9.53 -5.33 5.30
C GLU A 48 10.04 -6.45 6.23
N ALA A 49 9.23 -6.82 7.21
CA ALA A 49 9.59 -7.87 8.15
C ALA A 49 9.60 -9.27 7.50
N TYR A 50 8.75 -9.53 6.49
CA TYR A 50 8.69 -10.78 5.75
C TYR A 50 10.03 -11.14 5.08
N LEU A 51 10.77 -10.15 4.58
CA LEU A 51 12.03 -10.37 3.88
C LEU A 51 13.11 -11.06 4.74
N ALA A 52 12.97 -11.03 6.06
CA ALA A 52 13.91 -11.61 7.02
C ALA A 52 13.43 -12.95 7.62
N LEU A 53 12.27 -13.45 7.22
CA LEU A 53 11.61 -14.58 7.88
C LEU A 53 11.33 -15.74 6.92
N ASN A 54 11.13 -16.93 7.50
CA ASN A 54 10.52 -18.06 6.79
C ASN A 54 8.98 -17.89 6.72
N ASP A 55 8.32 -18.65 5.85
CA ASP A 55 6.87 -18.54 5.61
C ASP A 55 6.01 -18.74 6.86
N VAL A 56 6.41 -19.64 7.78
CA VAL A 56 5.64 -19.94 8.99
C VAL A 56 5.61 -18.74 9.93
N ASP A 57 6.76 -18.09 10.14
CA ASP A 57 6.88 -16.92 11.00
C ASP A 57 6.22 -15.70 10.35
N ALA A 58 6.32 -15.57 9.03
CA ALA A 58 5.68 -14.51 8.25
C ALA A 58 4.15 -14.51 8.38
N TRP A 59 3.50 -15.68 8.46
CA TRP A 59 2.07 -15.79 8.75
C TRP A 59 1.69 -15.20 10.12
N GLY A 60 2.59 -15.30 11.11
CA GLY A 60 2.43 -14.64 12.42
C GLY A 60 2.31 -13.12 12.31
N LEU A 61 3.18 -12.50 11.50
CA LEU A 61 3.14 -11.06 11.23
C LEU A 61 1.85 -10.64 10.54
N THR A 62 1.43 -11.38 9.51
CA THR A 62 0.18 -11.12 8.80
C THR A 62 -1.04 -11.17 9.73
N LYS A 63 -1.09 -12.14 10.66
CA LYS A 63 -2.15 -12.22 11.67
C LYS A 63 -2.15 -11.01 12.61
N THR A 64 -0.96 -10.53 12.99
CA THR A 64 -0.82 -9.35 13.86
C THR A 64 -1.27 -8.08 13.14
N ALA A 65 -0.77 -7.83 11.93
CA ALA A 65 -1.19 -6.69 11.10
C ALA A 65 -2.71 -6.69 10.87
N ARG A 66 -3.28 -7.87 10.57
CA ARG A 66 -4.72 -8.02 10.41
C ARG A 66 -5.51 -7.63 11.67
N LYS A 67 -5.06 -8.03 12.87
CA LYS A 67 -5.72 -7.66 14.13
C LYS A 67 -5.78 -6.14 14.31
N ILE A 68 -4.67 -5.45 14.03
CA ILE A 68 -4.57 -3.99 14.13
C ILE A 68 -5.55 -3.34 13.16
N VAL A 69 -5.50 -3.70 11.88
CA VAL A 69 -6.39 -3.16 10.85
C VAL A 69 -7.87 -3.42 11.18
N PHE A 70 -8.21 -4.62 11.66
CA PHE A 70 -9.59 -4.97 12.00
C PHE A 70 -10.13 -4.24 13.24
N ALA A 71 -9.26 -3.80 14.14
CA ALA A 71 -9.62 -3.00 15.30
C ALA A 71 -9.72 -1.49 14.99
N SER A 72 -9.17 -1.03 13.88
CA SER A 72 -9.04 0.39 13.54
C SER A 72 -10.38 1.09 13.25
N GLU A 73 -10.40 2.40 13.49
CA GLU A 73 -11.51 3.26 13.06
C GLU A 73 -11.59 3.34 11.53
N ASP A 74 -10.45 3.32 10.86
CA ASP A 74 -10.35 3.34 9.41
C ASP A 74 -11.09 2.15 8.75
N ARG A 75 -11.01 0.96 9.34
CA ARG A 75 -11.79 -0.18 8.83
C ARG A 75 -13.29 0.08 8.89
N LYS A 76 -13.78 0.64 9.99
CA LYS A 76 -15.20 0.96 10.15
C LYS A 76 -15.63 2.02 9.15
N GLU A 77 -14.82 3.08 9.03
CA GLU A 77 -15.04 4.15 8.06
C GLU A 77 -15.06 3.63 6.62
N GLY A 78 -14.07 2.82 6.23
CA GLY A 78 -14.00 2.26 4.88
C GLY A 78 -15.22 1.40 4.54
N THR A 79 -15.70 0.61 5.50
CA THR A 79 -16.91 -0.19 5.33
C THR A 79 -18.14 0.69 5.17
N SER A 80 -18.33 1.70 6.02
CA SER A 80 -19.46 2.64 5.93
C SER A 80 -19.45 3.43 4.63
N ALA A 81 -18.30 4.01 4.27
CA ALA A 81 -18.14 4.76 3.03
C ALA A 81 -18.47 3.94 1.78
N PHE A 82 -18.07 2.66 1.77
CA PHE A 82 -18.39 1.73 0.68
C PHE A 82 -19.91 1.52 0.52
N PHE A 83 -20.62 1.23 1.61
CA PHE A 83 -22.07 1.04 1.56
C PHE A 83 -22.83 2.34 1.25
N GLU A 84 -22.35 3.47 1.75
CA GLU A 84 -22.92 4.79 1.54
C GLU A 84 -22.53 5.41 0.17
N ARG A 85 -21.61 4.75 -0.59
CA ARG A 85 -21.10 5.20 -1.89
C ARG A 85 -20.52 6.62 -1.84
N ARG A 86 -19.75 6.91 -0.79
CA ARG A 86 -19.04 8.16 -0.59
C ARG A 86 -17.54 7.92 -0.45
N GLU A 87 -16.77 8.99 -0.59
CA GLU A 87 -15.35 8.96 -0.26
C GLU A 87 -15.14 8.75 1.24
N PRO A 88 -14.19 7.90 1.65
CA PRO A 88 -13.86 7.67 3.05
C PRO A 88 -13.08 8.85 3.65
N SER A 89 -13.30 9.09 4.93
CA SER A 89 -12.54 10.09 5.71
C SER A 89 -11.61 9.37 6.70
N TRP A 90 -10.41 9.09 6.24
CA TRP A 90 -9.41 8.34 6.99
C TRP A 90 -8.89 9.10 8.20
N LYS A 91 -8.72 8.41 9.33
CA LYS A 91 -8.17 8.96 10.58
C LYS A 91 -6.79 8.42 10.92
N GLY A 92 -6.36 7.32 10.28
CA GLY A 92 -5.08 6.69 10.51
C GLY A 92 -4.96 5.95 11.86
N ARG A 93 -6.05 5.50 12.42
CA ARG A 93 -6.08 4.81 13.71
C ARG A 93 -7.21 3.80 13.83
#